data_daad67fae15b8c5ea53387d11955cf48
#
_entry.id   daad67fae15b8c5ea53387d11955cf48
#
_cell.length_a   1.000
_cell.length_b   1.000
_cell.length_c   1.000
_cell.angle_alpha   90.00
_cell.angle_beta   90.00
_cell.angle_gamma   90.00
#
_symmetry.space_group_name_H-M   'P 1'
#
loop_
_entity.id
_entity.type
_entity.pdbx_description
1 polymer ?
#
loop_
_entity_poly.entity_id
_entity_poly.type
_entity_poly.pdbx_seq_one_letter_code
_entity_poly.pdbx_strand_id
1 'polypeptide(L)'
;DNYWFPDYLADLDHIVDHLAGDQPIDLLGHSMGGNVAMLYAGVRPERIRRLINLEGFGMPATRPAQAPGRYAQWMDEIKTVQRGGKALKSYADADGVARRLMKTNPRLSEDKAQWLALHWARPNAQGLWEILGDPAHKITSAQLYRVDEALAIYERITAPVLAIEASGDSLGQWWNGRYTLDEYHQRLTHVRNCRTAVVADAGHMLHHDQPEQVAQLMEQFLNEA
;
A
#
# COMPACT_ATOMS: atom_id res chain seq x y z
N ASP A 1 10.15 -9.59 -15.41
CA ASP A 1 9.75 -9.72 -14.00
C ASP A 1 8.24 -9.52 -13.90
N ASN A 2 7.64 -10.08 -12.89
CA ASN A 2 6.21 -10.00 -12.63
C ASN A 2 6.01 -9.97 -11.12
N TYR A 3 5.14 -9.07 -10.65
CA TYR A 3 4.87 -8.88 -9.23
C TYR A 3 3.48 -9.40 -8.89
N TRP A 4 3.42 -10.56 -8.26
CA TRP A 4 2.18 -11.14 -7.75
C TRP A 4 2.03 -10.80 -6.27
N PHE A 5 0.81 -10.67 -5.81
CA PHE A 5 0.58 -10.28 -4.42
C PHE A 5 1.20 -11.27 -3.41
N PRO A 6 1.16 -12.60 -3.61
CA PRO A 6 1.85 -13.55 -2.74
C PRO A 6 3.37 -13.38 -2.67
N ASP A 7 4.02 -12.86 -3.74
CA ASP A 7 5.47 -12.62 -3.73
C ASP A 7 5.84 -11.59 -2.65
N TYR A 8 5.02 -10.53 -2.48
CA TYR A 8 5.26 -9.55 -1.41
C TYR A 8 5.12 -10.14 0.00
N LEU A 9 4.27 -11.15 0.19
CA LEU A 9 4.17 -11.83 1.49
C LEU A 9 5.43 -12.66 1.76
N ALA A 10 5.94 -13.36 0.75
CA ALA A 10 7.17 -14.13 0.86
C ALA A 10 8.40 -13.23 1.09
N ASP A 11 8.48 -12.11 0.36
CA ASP A 11 9.55 -11.12 0.56
C ASP A 11 9.51 -10.53 1.97
N LEU A 12 8.31 -10.20 2.47
CA LEU A 12 8.13 -9.69 3.84
C LEU A 12 8.55 -10.74 4.88
N ASP A 13 8.19 -12.01 4.69
CA ASP A 13 8.58 -13.10 5.59
C ASP A 13 10.12 -13.20 5.70
N HIS A 14 10.83 -13.19 4.57
CA HIS A 14 12.29 -13.19 4.54
C HIS A 14 12.91 -11.94 5.20
N ILE A 15 12.32 -10.76 4.98
CA ILE A 15 12.79 -9.52 5.60
C ILE A 15 12.61 -9.57 7.12
N VAL A 16 11.47 -10.06 7.60
CA VAL A 16 11.21 -10.22 9.03
C VAL A 16 12.16 -11.22 9.66
N ASP A 17 12.42 -12.34 9.00
CA ASP A 17 13.41 -13.33 9.46
C ASP A 17 14.82 -12.72 9.55
N HIS A 18 15.22 -11.95 8.54
CA HIS A 18 16.53 -11.29 8.52
C HIS A 18 16.70 -10.25 9.62
N LEU A 19 15.65 -9.44 9.88
CA LEU A 19 15.73 -8.32 10.83
C LEU A 19 15.49 -8.73 12.30
N ALA A 20 14.62 -9.71 12.53
CA ALA A 20 14.12 -10.04 13.86
C ALA A 20 14.32 -11.50 14.28
N GLY A 21 14.84 -12.36 13.39
CA GLY A 21 14.89 -13.81 13.65
C GLY A 21 13.49 -14.33 13.97
N ASP A 22 13.34 -15.06 15.05
CA ASP A 22 12.04 -15.61 15.50
C ASP A 22 11.21 -14.64 16.36
N GLN A 23 11.69 -13.41 16.60
CA GLN A 23 11.00 -12.48 17.48
C GLN A 23 9.83 -11.80 16.78
N PRO A 24 8.69 -11.62 17.48
CA PRO A 24 7.58 -10.86 16.94
C PRO A 24 7.91 -9.36 16.84
N ILE A 25 7.43 -8.71 15.79
CA ILE A 25 7.68 -7.30 15.50
C ILE A 25 6.40 -6.46 15.57
N ASP A 26 6.58 -5.16 15.71
CA ASP A 26 5.55 -4.18 15.37
C ASP A 26 5.67 -3.89 13.87
N LEU A 27 4.59 -4.06 13.14
CA LEU A 27 4.57 -3.92 11.68
C LEU A 27 3.65 -2.77 11.28
N LEU A 28 4.15 -1.92 10.39
CA LEU A 28 3.36 -0.85 9.79
C LEU A 28 3.38 -0.97 8.28
N GLY A 29 2.23 -0.78 7.65
CA GLY A 29 2.12 -0.71 6.21
C GLY A 29 1.20 0.43 5.75
N HIS A 30 1.56 1.09 4.64
CA HIS A 30 0.74 2.10 3.99
C HIS A 30 0.22 1.60 2.66
N SER A 31 -1.06 1.85 2.35
CA SER A 31 -1.67 1.54 1.06
C SER A 31 -1.50 0.06 0.69
N MET A 32 -0.84 -0.26 -0.42
CA MET A 32 -0.52 -1.65 -0.79
C MET A 32 0.30 -2.35 0.30
N GLY A 33 1.27 -1.66 0.93
CA GLY A 33 2.03 -2.19 2.05
C GLY A 33 1.15 -2.48 3.27
N GLY A 34 0.09 -1.68 3.50
CA GLY A 34 -0.94 -1.96 4.51
C GLY A 34 -1.71 -3.25 4.21
N ASN A 35 -2.07 -3.48 2.94
CA ASN A 35 -2.71 -4.72 2.53
C ASN A 35 -1.79 -5.94 2.71
N VAL A 36 -0.50 -5.80 2.37
CA VAL A 36 0.51 -6.85 2.59
C VAL A 36 0.65 -7.14 4.08
N ALA A 37 0.78 -6.11 4.91
CA ALA A 37 0.92 -6.22 6.36
C ALA A 37 -0.29 -6.90 7.02
N MET A 38 -1.51 -6.54 6.61
CA MET A 38 -2.75 -7.16 7.10
C MET A 38 -2.83 -8.65 6.76
N LEU A 39 -2.52 -9.02 5.51
CA LEU A 39 -2.53 -10.43 5.11
C LEU A 39 -1.39 -11.20 5.79
N TYR A 40 -0.19 -10.61 5.87
CA TYR A 40 0.93 -11.26 6.57
C TYR A 40 0.62 -11.54 8.03
N ALA A 41 0.01 -10.59 8.75
CA ALA A 41 -0.38 -10.76 10.15
C ALA A 41 -1.39 -11.90 10.38
N GLY A 42 -2.23 -12.23 9.41
CA GLY A 42 -3.12 -13.38 9.50
C GLY A 42 -2.49 -14.70 9.04
N VAL A 43 -1.50 -14.64 8.15
CA VAL A 43 -0.74 -15.82 7.69
C VAL A 43 0.31 -16.25 8.72
N ARG A 44 0.96 -15.28 9.38
CA ARG A 44 2.00 -15.48 10.42
C ARG A 44 1.64 -14.71 11.70
N PRO A 45 0.53 -15.03 12.38
CA PRO A 45 0.07 -14.25 13.54
C PRO A 45 1.08 -14.23 14.69
N GLU A 46 1.88 -15.27 14.83
CA GLU A 46 2.95 -15.37 15.84
C GLU A 46 4.12 -14.41 15.62
N ARG A 47 4.25 -13.86 14.38
CA ARG A 47 5.34 -12.93 14.03
C ARG A 47 5.00 -11.48 14.31
N ILE A 48 3.75 -11.17 14.66
CA ILE A 48 3.27 -9.79 14.80
C ILE A 48 2.87 -9.51 16.26
N ARG A 49 3.53 -8.53 16.86
CA ARG A 49 3.20 -8.02 18.19
C ARG A 49 2.10 -6.96 18.14
N ARG A 50 2.21 -6.00 17.23
CA ARG A 50 1.21 -4.98 16.93
C ARG A 50 1.22 -4.67 15.44
N LEU A 51 0.08 -4.32 14.88
CA LEU A 51 -0.08 -3.99 13.47
C LEU A 51 -0.69 -2.61 13.30
N ILE A 52 -0.07 -1.79 12.47
CA ILE A 52 -0.61 -0.49 12.05
C ILE A 52 -0.85 -0.50 10.55
N ASN A 53 -2.09 -0.23 10.15
CA ASN A 53 -2.50 -0.16 8.76
C ASN A 53 -2.88 1.29 8.40
N LEU A 54 -2.09 1.93 7.55
CA LEU A 54 -2.36 3.27 7.03
C LEU A 54 -3.01 3.14 5.64
N GLU A 55 -4.31 3.44 5.51
CA GLU A 55 -5.01 3.46 4.20
C GLU A 55 -4.88 2.16 3.37
N GLY A 56 -4.62 1.03 4.00
CA GLY A 56 -4.60 -0.28 3.35
C GLY A 56 -5.99 -0.90 3.33
N PHE A 57 -6.79 -0.48 2.39
CA PHE A 57 -8.22 -0.81 2.34
C PHE A 57 -8.54 -2.18 1.74
N GLY A 58 -7.57 -2.86 1.12
CA GLY A 58 -7.85 -3.99 0.23
C GLY A 58 -8.37 -3.53 -1.13
N MET A 59 -9.08 -4.41 -1.80
CA MET A 59 -9.60 -4.20 -3.15
C MET A 59 -11.08 -4.53 -3.21
N PRO A 60 -11.83 -3.97 -4.18
CA PRO A 60 -13.20 -4.40 -4.44
C PRO A 60 -13.30 -5.89 -4.70
N ALA A 61 -14.41 -6.50 -4.28
CA ALA A 61 -14.70 -7.89 -4.59
C ALA A 61 -14.69 -8.15 -6.10
N THR A 62 -14.14 -9.28 -6.52
CA THR A 62 -14.16 -9.72 -7.90
C THR A 62 -15.06 -10.96 -8.06
N ARG A 63 -15.47 -11.23 -9.29
CA ARG A 63 -16.30 -12.38 -9.64
C ARG A 63 -15.54 -13.33 -10.57
N PRO A 64 -15.74 -14.66 -10.48
CA PRO A 64 -15.03 -15.63 -11.34
C PRO A 64 -15.16 -15.35 -12.84
N ALA A 65 -16.28 -14.80 -13.28
CA ALA A 65 -16.50 -14.43 -14.68
C ALA A 65 -15.52 -13.34 -15.21
N GLN A 66 -14.82 -12.63 -14.33
CA GLN A 66 -13.82 -11.63 -14.71
C GLN A 66 -12.46 -12.26 -15.03
N ALA A 67 -12.23 -13.53 -14.66
CA ALA A 67 -10.92 -14.18 -14.81
C ALA A 67 -10.42 -14.23 -16.28
N PRO A 68 -11.23 -14.61 -17.29
CA PRO A 68 -10.73 -14.67 -18.67
C PRO A 68 -10.23 -13.31 -19.17
N GLY A 69 -10.99 -12.24 -18.93
CA GLY A 69 -10.59 -10.87 -19.32
C GLY A 69 -9.35 -10.39 -18.53
N ARG A 70 -9.25 -10.75 -17.25
CA ARG A 70 -8.10 -10.41 -16.41
C ARG A 70 -6.82 -11.07 -16.91
N TYR A 71 -6.86 -12.37 -17.25
CA TYR A 71 -5.72 -13.08 -17.82
C TYR A 71 -5.30 -12.50 -19.17
N ALA A 72 -6.26 -12.22 -20.05
CA ALA A 72 -5.97 -11.61 -21.33
C ALA A 72 -5.25 -10.26 -21.18
N GLN A 73 -5.78 -9.37 -20.32
CA GLN A 73 -5.18 -8.09 -20.03
C GLN A 73 -3.75 -8.24 -19.48
N TRP A 74 -3.55 -9.12 -18.51
CA TRP A 74 -2.24 -9.39 -17.93
C TRP A 74 -1.22 -9.86 -18.99
N MET A 75 -1.60 -10.81 -19.87
CA MET A 75 -0.72 -11.28 -20.96
C MET A 75 -0.35 -10.17 -21.93
N ASP A 76 -1.28 -9.26 -22.26
CA ASP A 76 -1.01 -8.15 -23.19
C ASP A 76 -0.14 -7.08 -22.53
N GLU A 77 -0.34 -6.81 -21.24
CA GLU A 77 0.47 -5.86 -20.49
C GLU A 77 1.92 -6.33 -20.29
N ILE A 78 2.15 -7.63 -20.03
CA ILE A 78 3.49 -8.22 -19.98
C ILE A 78 4.22 -7.99 -21.32
N LYS A 79 3.59 -8.33 -22.43
CA LYS A 79 4.19 -8.10 -23.76
C LYS A 79 4.51 -6.63 -23.99
N THR A 80 3.65 -5.72 -23.51
CA THR A 80 3.86 -4.28 -23.62
C THR A 80 5.08 -3.83 -22.84
N VAL A 81 5.24 -4.28 -21.58
CA VAL A 81 6.41 -3.97 -20.74
C VAL A 81 7.69 -4.54 -21.35
N GLN A 82 7.68 -5.80 -21.80
CA GLN A 82 8.83 -6.45 -22.44
C GLN A 82 9.32 -5.74 -23.71
N ARG A 83 8.42 -5.03 -24.40
CA ARG A 83 8.73 -4.20 -25.58
C ARG A 83 9.11 -2.74 -25.21
N GLY A 84 9.27 -2.42 -23.92
CA GLY A 84 9.58 -1.07 -23.46
C GLY A 84 8.39 -0.08 -23.48
N GLY A 85 7.17 -0.56 -23.72
CA GLY A 85 6.00 0.30 -23.90
C GLY A 85 5.41 0.94 -22.63
N LYS A 86 5.89 0.56 -21.43
CA LYS A 86 5.45 1.11 -20.13
C LYS A 86 6.63 1.68 -19.32
N ALA A 87 7.61 2.28 -19.96
CA ALA A 87 8.71 2.91 -19.27
C ALA A 87 8.24 3.96 -18.25
N LEU A 88 8.99 4.13 -17.17
CA LEU A 88 8.77 5.23 -16.23
C LEU A 88 9.15 6.54 -16.90
N LYS A 89 8.45 7.61 -16.52
CA LYS A 89 8.71 8.93 -17.08
C LYS A 89 10.02 9.47 -16.52
N SER A 90 10.90 9.97 -17.39
CA SER A 90 12.09 10.73 -17.02
C SER A 90 11.79 12.22 -16.92
N TYR A 91 12.55 12.94 -16.11
CA TYR A 91 12.44 14.38 -15.85
C TYR A 91 13.81 15.03 -16.05
N ALA A 92 13.83 16.32 -16.41
CA ALA A 92 15.07 17.04 -16.62
C ALA A 92 15.90 17.20 -15.32
N ASP A 93 15.22 17.32 -14.21
CA ASP A 93 15.78 17.61 -12.88
C ASP A 93 14.92 17.05 -11.75
N ALA A 94 15.40 17.17 -10.51
CA ALA A 94 14.66 16.79 -9.31
C ALA A 94 13.39 17.63 -9.12
N ASP A 95 13.39 18.89 -9.54
CA ASP A 95 12.22 19.77 -9.46
C ASP A 95 11.09 19.28 -10.36
N GLY A 96 11.40 18.67 -11.51
CA GLY A 96 10.42 18.00 -12.36
C GLY A 96 9.74 16.82 -11.65
N VAL A 97 10.49 16.08 -10.84
CA VAL A 97 9.94 15.02 -9.97
C VAL A 97 9.08 15.64 -8.86
N ALA A 98 9.55 16.69 -8.19
CA ALA A 98 8.81 17.38 -7.13
C ALA A 98 7.46 17.90 -7.66
N ARG A 99 7.43 18.57 -8.79
CA ARG A 99 6.18 19.01 -9.46
C ARG A 99 5.24 17.84 -9.76
N ARG A 100 5.78 16.68 -10.13
CA ARG A 100 4.98 15.47 -10.35
C ARG A 100 4.37 14.95 -9.05
N LEU A 101 5.11 14.99 -7.93
CA LEU A 101 4.62 14.59 -6.61
C LEU A 101 3.49 15.51 -6.14
N MET A 102 3.66 16.82 -6.23
CA MET A 102 2.61 17.80 -5.90
C MET A 102 1.36 17.67 -6.78
N LYS A 103 1.52 17.33 -8.07
CA LYS A 103 0.37 17.06 -8.95
C LYS A 103 -0.41 15.82 -8.50
N THR A 104 0.27 14.82 -7.94
CA THR A 104 -0.37 13.59 -7.43
C THR A 104 -0.99 13.79 -6.06
N ASN A 105 -0.33 14.56 -5.21
CA ASN A 105 -0.82 14.97 -3.90
C ASN A 105 -0.82 16.50 -3.79
N PRO A 106 -1.95 17.17 -4.07
CA PRO A 106 -2.05 18.65 -4.01
C PRO A 106 -1.88 19.22 -2.59
N ARG A 107 -1.89 18.39 -1.55
CA ARG A 107 -1.64 18.80 -0.15
C ARG A 107 -0.15 18.89 0.18
N LEU A 108 0.70 18.31 -0.67
CA LEU A 108 2.13 18.25 -0.44
C LEU A 108 2.76 19.63 -0.67
N SER A 109 3.44 20.17 0.35
CA SER A 109 4.19 21.43 0.23
C SER A 109 5.39 21.28 -0.70
N GLU A 110 5.84 22.39 -1.26
CA GLU A 110 6.98 22.43 -2.18
C GLU A 110 8.25 21.89 -1.51
N ASP A 111 8.55 22.33 -0.28
CA ASP A 111 9.73 21.88 0.47
C ASP A 111 9.73 20.36 0.68
N LYS A 112 8.60 19.80 1.10
CA LYS A 112 8.44 18.34 1.25
C LYS A 112 8.56 17.62 -0.10
N ALA A 113 7.99 18.18 -1.16
CA ALA A 113 8.07 17.60 -2.49
C ALA A 113 9.50 17.55 -3.03
N GLN A 114 10.27 18.64 -2.83
CA GLN A 114 11.68 18.70 -3.20
C GLN A 114 12.51 17.68 -2.41
N TRP A 115 12.30 17.60 -1.09
CA TRP A 115 12.96 16.63 -0.26
C TRP A 115 12.65 15.19 -0.70
N LEU A 116 11.38 14.85 -0.92
CA LEU A 116 10.96 13.53 -1.39
C LEU A 116 11.54 13.19 -2.76
N ALA A 117 11.60 14.16 -3.69
CA ALA A 117 12.14 13.93 -5.01
C ALA A 117 13.59 13.42 -4.99
N LEU A 118 14.42 13.92 -4.06
CA LEU A 118 15.80 13.48 -3.88
C LEU A 118 15.93 12.06 -3.35
N HIS A 119 14.90 11.55 -2.68
CA HIS A 119 14.86 10.19 -2.14
C HIS A 119 14.17 9.19 -3.07
N TRP A 120 13.20 9.66 -3.86
CA TRP A 120 12.38 8.79 -4.73
C TRP A 120 12.91 8.68 -6.16
N ALA A 121 13.88 9.49 -6.55
CA ALA A 121 14.43 9.49 -7.89
C ALA A 121 15.96 9.60 -7.89
N ARG A 122 16.56 9.22 -9.01
CA ARG A 122 18.01 9.35 -9.26
C ARG A 122 18.23 9.75 -10.72
N PRO A 123 19.34 10.45 -11.02
CA PRO A 123 19.74 10.68 -12.40
C PRO A 123 20.19 9.36 -13.04
N ASN A 124 19.74 9.10 -14.26
CA ASN A 124 20.21 8.00 -15.10
C ASN A 124 21.53 8.37 -15.82
N ALA A 125 22.03 7.47 -16.66
CA ALA A 125 23.29 7.68 -17.41
C ALA A 125 23.26 8.90 -18.37
N GLN A 126 22.08 9.36 -18.75
CA GLN A 126 21.87 10.55 -19.59
C GLN A 126 21.65 11.83 -18.76
N GLY A 127 21.74 11.75 -17.42
CA GLY A 127 21.49 12.86 -16.51
C GLY A 127 20.01 13.19 -16.28
N LEU A 128 19.08 12.41 -16.84
CA LEU A 128 17.65 12.58 -16.61
C LEU A 128 17.24 11.88 -15.31
N TRP A 129 16.37 12.52 -14.54
CA TRP A 129 15.86 11.98 -13.29
C TRP A 129 14.73 10.98 -13.50
N GLU A 130 14.85 9.82 -12.89
CA GLU A 130 13.87 8.73 -12.96
C GLU A 130 13.45 8.30 -11.56
N ILE A 131 12.14 8.10 -11.38
CA ILE A 131 11.61 7.56 -10.13
C ILE A 131 12.15 6.12 -9.95
N LEU A 132 12.63 5.83 -8.74
CA LEU A 132 13.12 4.50 -8.37
C LEU A 132 11.95 3.51 -8.28
N GLY A 133 11.77 2.74 -9.30
CA GLY A 133 10.70 1.74 -9.38
C GLY A 133 10.82 0.91 -10.65
N ASP A 134 10.19 -0.23 -10.64
CA ASP A 134 10.10 -1.10 -11.81
C ASP A 134 8.75 -0.85 -12.52
N PRO A 135 8.72 -0.56 -13.83
CA PRO A 135 7.47 -0.42 -14.57
C PRO A 135 6.59 -1.68 -14.53
N ALA A 136 7.15 -2.84 -14.26
CA ALA A 136 6.41 -4.09 -14.10
C ALA A 136 5.40 -4.07 -12.93
N HIS A 137 5.60 -3.21 -11.92
CA HIS A 137 4.59 -2.97 -10.87
C HIS A 137 3.26 -2.41 -11.40
N LYS A 138 3.23 -1.86 -12.62
CA LYS A 138 2.01 -1.35 -13.27
C LYS A 138 1.27 -2.42 -14.07
N ILE A 139 1.78 -3.63 -14.13
CA ILE A 139 1.08 -4.75 -14.77
C ILE A 139 -0.08 -5.16 -13.88
N THR A 140 -1.25 -5.27 -14.48
CA THR A 140 -2.44 -5.78 -13.78
C THR A 140 -2.18 -7.19 -13.25
N SER A 141 -2.44 -7.43 -11.96
CA SER A 141 -2.34 -8.79 -11.42
C SER A 141 -3.26 -9.75 -12.15
N ALA A 142 -2.75 -10.90 -12.54
CA ALA A 142 -3.56 -11.97 -13.14
C ALA A 142 -4.57 -12.56 -12.15
N GLN A 143 -4.27 -12.53 -10.86
CA GLN A 143 -5.14 -13.06 -9.83
C GLN A 143 -6.33 -12.12 -9.58
N LEU A 144 -7.50 -12.72 -9.43
CA LEU A 144 -8.66 -12.04 -8.92
C LEU A 144 -8.49 -11.79 -7.42
N TYR A 145 -8.97 -10.64 -6.95
CA TYR A 145 -9.01 -10.39 -5.50
C TYR A 145 -10.20 -11.13 -4.88
N ARG A 146 -9.89 -12.09 -4.03
CA ARG A 146 -10.87 -12.93 -3.35
C ARG A 146 -11.09 -12.40 -1.94
N VAL A 147 -12.22 -11.73 -1.74
CA VAL A 147 -12.58 -11.15 -0.44
C VAL A 147 -12.75 -12.24 0.61
N ASP A 148 -13.37 -13.35 0.27
CA ASP A 148 -13.56 -14.51 1.14
C ASP A 148 -12.23 -15.06 1.68
N GLU A 149 -11.21 -15.15 0.85
CA GLU A 149 -9.85 -15.55 1.26
C GLU A 149 -9.23 -14.50 2.21
N ALA A 150 -9.35 -13.22 1.87
CA ALA A 150 -8.83 -12.12 2.70
C ALA A 150 -9.50 -12.10 4.09
N LEU A 151 -10.82 -12.29 4.16
CA LEU A 151 -11.55 -12.31 5.43
C LEU A 151 -11.16 -13.53 6.30
N ALA A 152 -10.98 -14.70 5.68
CA ALA A 152 -10.50 -15.89 6.40
C ALA A 152 -9.09 -15.68 6.98
N ILE A 153 -8.23 -14.88 6.30
CA ILE A 153 -6.92 -14.48 6.81
C ILE A 153 -7.08 -13.47 7.95
N TYR A 154 -7.96 -12.47 7.83
CA TYR A 154 -8.21 -11.45 8.86
C TYR A 154 -8.68 -12.05 10.18
N GLU A 155 -9.52 -13.10 10.14
CA GLU A 155 -9.98 -13.82 11.33
C GLU A 155 -8.85 -14.48 12.13
N ARG A 156 -7.70 -14.70 11.50
CA ARG A 156 -6.52 -15.28 12.13
C ARG A 156 -5.59 -14.26 12.77
N ILE A 157 -5.79 -12.96 12.53
CA ILE A 157 -4.98 -11.91 13.14
C ILE A 157 -5.22 -11.91 14.66
N THR A 158 -4.17 -12.19 15.41
CA THR A 158 -4.20 -12.19 16.88
C THR A 158 -3.64 -10.92 17.50
N ALA A 159 -2.77 -10.22 16.78
CA ALA A 159 -2.18 -8.96 17.22
C ALA A 159 -3.24 -7.86 17.31
N PRO A 160 -3.09 -6.89 18.24
CA PRO A 160 -3.84 -5.66 18.20
C PRO A 160 -3.57 -4.91 16.87
N VAL A 161 -4.61 -4.36 16.26
CA VAL A 161 -4.56 -3.62 14.99
C VAL A 161 -5.05 -2.20 15.18
N LEU A 162 -4.31 -1.23 14.67
CA LEU A 162 -4.73 0.15 14.49
C LEU A 162 -4.85 0.44 12.99
N ALA A 163 -6.07 0.61 12.50
CA ALA A 163 -6.35 1.05 11.14
C ALA A 163 -6.53 2.58 11.12
N ILE A 164 -5.65 3.27 10.42
CA ILE A 164 -5.66 4.73 10.33
C ILE A 164 -6.12 5.15 8.94
N GLU A 165 -7.11 6.00 8.90
CA GLU A 165 -7.74 6.55 7.70
C GLU A 165 -7.54 8.05 7.62
N ALA A 166 -7.51 8.59 6.42
CA ALA A 166 -7.58 10.03 6.18
C ALA A 166 -9.03 10.52 6.20
N SER A 167 -9.25 11.78 6.56
CA SER A 167 -10.57 12.41 6.45
C SER A 167 -11.06 12.57 5.01
N GLY A 168 -10.17 12.51 4.02
CA GLY A 168 -10.51 12.48 2.60
C GLY A 168 -10.86 11.06 2.14
N ASP A 169 -12.03 10.90 1.52
CA ASP A 169 -12.49 9.59 1.02
C ASP A 169 -11.73 9.17 -0.25
N SER A 170 -10.58 8.54 -0.05
CA SER A 170 -9.75 7.97 -1.13
C SER A 170 -10.45 6.81 -1.85
N LEU A 171 -11.20 5.98 -1.11
CA LEU A 171 -11.91 4.83 -1.68
C LEU A 171 -13.04 5.27 -2.63
N GLY A 172 -13.85 6.24 -2.22
CA GLY A 172 -14.92 6.77 -3.03
C GLY A 172 -14.39 7.35 -4.35
N GLN A 173 -13.27 8.08 -4.28
CA GLN A 173 -12.62 8.64 -5.46
C GLN A 173 -12.09 7.57 -6.43
N TRP A 174 -11.45 6.50 -5.92
CA TRP A 174 -10.85 5.47 -6.78
C TRP A 174 -11.85 4.50 -7.36
N TRP A 175 -12.89 4.17 -6.60
CA TRP A 175 -13.76 3.06 -6.97
C TRP A 175 -15.18 3.49 -7.39
N ASN A 176 -15.48 4.80 -7.36
CA ASN A 176 -16.76 5.34 -7.80
C ASN A 176 -17.96 4.56 -7.20
N GLY A 177 -17.93 4.33 -5.89
CA GLY A 177 -18.98 3.62 -5.14
C GLY A 177 -19.01 2.10 -5.29
N ARG A 178 -18.10 1.50 -6.07
CA ARG A 178 -17.99 0.02 -6.19
C ARG A 178 -17.37 -0.63 -4.96
N TYR A 179 -16.70 0.15 -4.14
CA TYR A 179 -16.13 -0.21 -2.87
C TYR A 179 -16.10 1.03 -1.97
N THR A 180 -16.60 0.93 -0.75
CA THR A 180 -16.82 2.07 0.14
C THR A 180 -16.12 1.88 1.47
N LEU A 181 -15.98 2.96 2.24
CA LEU A 181 -15.46 2.91 3.61
C LEU A 181 -16.36 2.03 4.52
N ASP A 182 -17.67 2.09 4.34
CA ASP A 182 -18.59 1.21 5.11
C ASP A 182 -18.29 -0.26 4.85
N GLU A 183 -18.05 -0.66 3.59
CA GLU A 183 -17.66 -2.03 3.27
C GLU A 183 -16.29 -2.37 3.86
N TYR A 184 -15.33 -1.45 3.81
CA TYR A 184 -14.03 -1.64 4.45
C TYR A 184 -14.18 -1.83 5.97
N HIS A 185 -14.97 -1.01 6.65
CA HIS A 185 -15.22 -1.15 8.08
C HIS A 185 -15.90 -2.48 8.40
N GLN A 186 -16.83 -2.95 7.57
CA GLN A 186 -17.41 -4.29 7.72
C GLN A 186 -16.34 -5.38 7.62
N ARG A 187 -15.39 -5.27 6.68
CA ARG A 187 -14.28 -6.22 6.57
C ARG A 187 -13.38 -6.20 7.81
N LEU A 188 -13.13 -5.04 8.40
CA LEU A 188 -12.34 -4.92 9.64
C LEU A 188 -13.01 -5.60 10.84
N THR A 189 -14.32 -5.81 10.85
CA THR A 189 -14.99 -6.56 11.94
C THR A 189 -14.54 -8.01 12.03
N HIS A 190 -13.90 -8.55 10.98
CA HIS A 190 -13.29 -9.88 11.01
C HIS A 190 -11.96 -9.92 11.77
N VAL A 191 -11.37 -8.77 12.08
CA VAL A 191 -10.17 -8.65 12.92
C VAL A 191 -10.60 -8.49 14.37
N ARG A 192 -10.29 -9.47 15.21
CA ARG A 192 -10.80 -9.57 16.60
C ARG A 192 -10.50 -8.33 17.45
N ASN A 193 -9.32 -7.77 17.32
CA ASN A 193 -8.86 -6.60 18.10
C ASN A 193 -8.38 -5.49 17.15
N CYS A 194 -9.34 -4.83 16.50
CA CYS A 194 -9.09 -3.74 15.57
C CYS A 194 -9.73 -2.45 16.07
N ARG A 195 -8.96 -1.37 16.06
CA ARG A 195 -9.43 0.00 16.29
C ARG A 195 -9.19 0.83 15.05
N THR A 196 -10.07 1.77 14.80
CA THR A 196 -9.93 2.77 13.72
C THR A 196 -9.60 4.14 14.29
N ALA A 197 -8.82 4.92 13.56
CA ALA A 197 -8.56 6.32 13.83
C ALA A 197 -8.58 7.13 12.53
N VAL A 198 -8.95 8.38 12.60
CA VAL A 198 -9.03 9.28 11.45
C VAL A 198 -8.04 10.42 11.61
N VAL A 199 -7.21 10.66 10.59
CA VAL A 199 -6.32 11.81 10.49
C VAL A 199 -7.06 12.93 9.78
N ALA A 200 -7.26 14.03 10.49
CA ALA A 200 -7.97 15.21 9.97
C ALA A 200 -7.12 15.92 8.89
N ASP A 201 -7.79 16.55 7.93
CA ASP A 201 -7.16 17.31 6.84
C ASP A 201 -6.05 16.56 6.09
N ALA A 202 -6.30 15.29 5.81
CA ALA A 202 -5.40 14.41 5.08
C ALA A 202 -6.11 13.68 3.94
N GLY A 203 -5.34 13.23 2.96
CA GLY A 203 -5.74 12.31 1.91
C GLY A 203 -4.96 11.00 2.01
N HIS A 204 -4.94 10.23 0.92
CA HIS A 204 -4.27 8.91 0.89
C HIS A 204 -2.82 8.91 1.39
N MET A 205 -2.11 10.01 1.19
CA MET A 205 -0.74 10.17 1.66
C MET A 205 -0.69 10.84 3.05
N LEU A 206 -1.53 10.39 3.99
CA LEU A 206 -1.73 11.00 5.30
C LEU A 206 -0.43 11.24 6.08
N HIS A 207 0.56 10.38 5.93
CA HIS A 207 1.89 10.51 6.55
C HIS A 207 2.77 11.61 5.91
N HIS A 208 2.42 12.06 4.69
CA HIS A 208 3.01 13.27 4.09
C HIS A 208 2.23 14.52 4.46
N ASP A 209 0.90 14.39 4.55
CA ASP A 209 0.00 15.52 4.79
C ASP A 209 0.05 15.97 6.25
N GLN A 210 -0.03 15.02 7.18
CA GLN A 210 -0.14 15.24 8.62
C GLN A 210 0.80 14.31 9.42
N PRO A 211 2.14 14.38 9.23
CA PRO A 211 3.07 13.45 9.83
C PRO A 211 3.03 13.43 11.36
N GLU A 212 2.81 14.59 12.00
CA GLU A 212 2.75 14.70 13.46
C GLU A 212 1.51 14.00 14.03
N GLN A 213 0.34 14.16 13.39
CA GLN A 213 -0.89 13.47 13.83
C GLN A 213 -0.74 11.95 13.67
N VAL A 214 -0.15 11.51 12.56
CA VAL A 214 0.10 10.07 12.32
C VAL A 214 1.07 9.53 13.37
N ALA A 215 2.19 10.21 13.62
CA ALA A 215 3.17 9.80 14.61
C ALA A 215 2.56 9.70 16.02
N GLN A 216 1.76 10.70 16.42
CA GLN A 216 1.08 10.69 17.72
C GLN A 216 0.16 9.49 17.91
N LEU A 217 -0.66 9.17 16.90
CA LEU A 217 -1.56 8.00 16.93
C LEU A 217 -0.77 6.69 17.03
N MET A 218 0.32 6.60 16.28
CA MET A 218 1.19 5.43 16.29
C MET A 218 1.88 5.25 17.65
N GLU A 219 2.48 6.32 18.20
CA GLU A 219 3.16 6.28 19.48
C GLU A 219 2.22 5.91 20.64
N GLN A 220 1.01 6.47 20.65
CA GLN A 220 -0.03 6.10 21.60
C GLN A 220 -0.33 4.61 21.54
N PHE A 221 -0.56 4.08 20.34
CA PHE A 221 -0.87 2.67 20.15
C PHE A 221 0.29 1.73 20.51
N LEU A 222 1.52 2.10 20.16
CA LEU A 222 2.71 1.29 20.43
C LEU A 222 3.10 1.26 21.90
N ASN A 223 2.74 2.31 22.68
CA ASN A 223 3.04 2.41 24.11
C ASN A 223 1.91 1.87 25.02
N GLU A 224 0.79 1.42 24.46
CA GLU A 224 -0.24 0.76 25.26
C GLU A 224 0.26 -0.59 25.80
N ALA A 225 -0.06 -0.86 27.08
CA ALA A 225 0.33 -2.08 27.79
C ALA A 225 -0.46 -3.33 27.30
#